data_e060ac056d0e765f84ea7ef4c0f495ef
#
_entry.id   e060ac056d0e765f84ea7ef4c0f495ef
#
_cell.length_a   1.000
_cell.length_b   1.000
_cell.length_c   1.000
_cell.angle_alpha   90.00
_cell.angle_beta   90.00
_cell.angle_gamma   90.00
#
_symmetry.space_group_name_H-M   'P 1'
#
loop_
_entity.id
_entity.type
_entity.pdbx_description
1 polymer ?
#
loop_
_entity_poly.entity_id
_entity_poly.type
_entity_poly.pdbx_seq_one_letter_code
_entity_poly.pdbx_strand_id
1 'polypeptide(L)'
;MGIVNGTTNYILTKMFEDGMDFTEAFAKATELGYAEADPTADVEGLDAGRKVAIMATSAFHSQVKFSDVYTEGITKITAADVNYAKEMGNVIKLIGIARNTSNGIEAGVYPMMIDKKHPLATVRDSFNAVFVHGDAVGDTMFYGRGAGELPTSSAVVGDVMDVTRNIVWNCTGRIGWSAYKELPIKEFADVKNRFFIRMQVSNEPGVLAAIAKVFGDHKVSIERVIQEQAKAAKAELVIGTSAVKEYHLQDALEELK
;
A
#
# COMPACT_ATOMS: atom_id res chain seq x y z
N MET A 1 -7.84 0.91 -5.39
CA MET A 1 -6.85 1.19 -4.35
C MET A 1 -7.56 1.25 -3.01
N GLY A 2 -6.92 0.85 -1.90
CA GLY A 2 -7.61 0.93 -0.60
C GLY A 2 -6.67 0.93 0.59
N ILE A 3 -7.14 1.56 1.67
CA ILE A 3 -6.62 1.42 3.03
C ILE A 3 -7.55 0.43 3.72
N VAL A 4 -7.10 -0.82 3.87
CA VAL A 4 -7.95 -1.94 4.29
C VAL A 4 -7.48 -2.60 5.59
N ASN A 5 -6.51 -1.98 6.26
CA ASN A 5 -6.06 -2.37 7.59
C ASN A 5 -6.03 -1.14 8.50
N GLY A 6 -6.85 -1.15 9.53
CA GLY A 6 -7.01 -0.02 10.46
C GLY A 6 -5.81 0.20 11.36
N THR A 7 -5.15 -0.88 11.80
CA THR A 7 -3.98 -0.84 12.70
C THR A 7 -2.82 -0.09 12.03
N THR A 8 -2.46 -0.49 10.81
CA THR A 8 -1.38 0.16 10.07
C THR A 8 -1.70 1.59 9.69
N ASN A 9 -2.98 1.88 9.34
CA ASN A 9 -3.37 3.26 9.06
C ASN A 9 -3.31 4.15 10.31
N TYR A 10 -3.66 3.63 11.49
CA TYR A 10 -3.52 4.35 12.75
C TYR A 10 -2.04 4.66 13.03
N ILE A 11 -1.16 3.67 12.96
CA ILE A 11 0.29 3.84 13.19
C ILE A 11 0.86 4.92 12.26
N LEU A 12 0.64 4.78 10.95
CA LEU A 12 1.14 5.76 9.97
C LEU A 12 0.51 7.16 10.15
N THR A 13 -0.73 7.25 10.62
CA THR A 13 -1.36 8.53 10.94
C THR A 13 -0.65 9.19 12.13
N LYS A 14 -0.34 8.44 13.19
CA LYS A 14 0.38 8.97 14.36
C LYS A 14 1.82 9.36 14.06
N MET A 15 2.52 8.57 13.25
CA MET A 15 3.84 8.94 12.76
C MET A 15 3.80 10.25 11.95
N PHE A 16 2.77 10.43 11.13
CA PHE A 16 2.62 11.60 10.28
C PHE A 16 2.16 12.84 11.06
N GLU A 17 1.12 12.75 11.88
CA GLU A 17 0.49 13.93 12.54
C GLU A 17 1.21 14.31 13.84
N ASP A 18 1.52 13.33 14.68
CA ASP A 18 2.07 13.53 16.01
C ASP A 18 3.62 13.47 16.03
N GLY A 19 4.25 13.08 14.90
CA GLY A 19 5.72 12.97 14.78
C GLY A 19 6.31 11.79 15.55
N MET A 20 5.51 10.80 15.95
CA MET A 20 5.95 9.59 16.65
C MET A 20 6.84 8.74 15.75
N ASP A 21 7.77 8.00 16.36
CA ASP A 21 8.40 6.90 15.66
C ASP A 21 7.47 5.68 15.57
N PHE A 22 7.89 4.66 14.80
CA PHE A 22 7.09 3.45 14.61
C PHE A 22 6.79 2.76 15.94
N THR A 23 7.77 2.65 16.83
CA THR A 23 7.67 1.92 18.10
C THR A 23 6.67 2.62 19.03
N GLU A 24 6.75 3.94 19.12
CA GLU A 24 5.82 4.75 19.94
C GLU A 24 4.39 4.66 19.41
N ALA A 25 4.21 4.82 18.09
CA ALA A 25 2.90 4.74 17.45
C ALA A 25 2.27 3.34 17.58
N PHE A 26 3.11 2.29 17.47
CA PHE A 26 2.68 0.90 17.65
C PHE A 26 2.26 0.63 19.11
N ALA A 27 3.05 1.07 20.09
CA ALA A 27 2.71 0.91 21.51
C ALA A 27 1.36 1.56 21.83
N LYS A 28 1.10 2.74 21.27
CA LYS A 28 -0.17 3.45 21.43
C LYS A 28 -1.34 2.73 20.74
N ALA A 29 -1.10 2.11 19.58
CA ALA A 29 -2.10 1.29 18.90
C ALA A 29 -2.48 0.06 19.75
N THR A 30 -1.51 -0.57 20.42
CA THR A 30 -1.71 -1.70 21.30
C THR A 30 -2.49 -1.29 22.55
N GLU A 31 -2.15 -0.16 23.19
CA GLU A 31 -2.87 0.37 24.35
C GLU A 31 -4.36 0.63 24.04
N LEU A 32 -4.66 1.10 22.84
CA LEU A 32 -6.03 1.38 22.39
C LEU A 32 -6.77 0.14 21.85
N GLY A 33 -6.13 -1.03 21.85
CA GLY A 33 -6.74 -2.27 21.36
C GLY A 33 -6.85 -2.38 19.85
N TYR A 34 -6.14 -1.57 19.08
CA TYR A 34 -6.07 -1.67 17.61
C TYR A 34 -5.07 -2.72 17.15
N ALA A 35 -4.02 -3.02 17.93
CA ALA A 35 -3.06 -4.06 17.65
C ALA A 35 -3.19 -5.19 18.66
N GLU A 36 -3.18 -6.43 18.17
CA GLU A 36 -3.15 -7.64 18.98
C GLU A 36 -1.74 -7.93 19.50
N ALA A 37 -1.60 -8.95 20.35
CA ALA A 37 -0.30 -9.38 20.92
C ALA A 37 0.69 -9.84 19.83
N ASP A 38 0.20 -10.45 18.75
CA ASP A 38 0.97 -10.73 17.53
C ASP A 38 0.44 -9.88 16.37
N PRO A 39 1.06 -8.72 16.11
CA PRO A 39 0.63 -7.80 15.07
C PRO A 39 1.16 -8.15 13.67
N THR A 40 1.91 -9.24 13.51
CA THR A 40 2.62 -9.59 12.26
C THR A 40 1.70 -9.54 11.05
N ALA A 41 0.48 -10.09 11.16
CA ALA A 41 -0.47 -10.07 10.05
C ALA A 41 -0.84 -8.66 9.60
N ASP A 42 -0.87 -7.70 10.52
CA ASP A 42 -1.19 -6.30 10.23
C ASP A 42 0.05 -5.58 9.68
N VAL A 43 1.13 -5.53 10.47
CA VAL A 43 2.29 -4.67 10.18
C VAL A 43 3.12 -5.15 8.99
N GLU A 44 3.09 -6.45 8.67
CA GLU A 44 3.71 -7.01 7.47
C GLU A 44 2.75 -7.00 6.24
N GLY A 45 1.54 -6.47 6.39
CA GLY A 45 0.58 -6.29 5.30
C GLY A 45 -0.16 -7.55 4.86
N LEU A 46 -0.03 -8.67 5.60
CA LEU A 46 -0.62 -9.95 5.21
C LEU A 46 -2.15 -9.93 5.24
N ASP A 47 -2.74 -9.29 6.25
CA ASP A 47 -4.20 -9.08 6.32
C ASP A 47 -4.70 -8.26 5.13
N ALA A 48 -4.04 -7.15 4.84
CA ALA A 48 -4.36 -6.33 3.68
C ALA A 48 -4.20 -7.10 2.36
N GLY A 49 -3.16 -7.94 2.23
CA GLY A 49 -2.93 -8.78 1.06
C GLY A 49 -4.06 -9.78 0.81
N ARG A 50 -4.55 -10.46 1.86
CA ARG A 50 -5.70 -11.37 1.76
C ARG A 50 -6.96 -10.63 1.32
N LYS A 51 -7.20 -9.43 1.84
CA LYS A 51 -8.34 -8.58 1.44
C LYS A 51 -8.23 -8.11 0.00
N VAL A 52 -7.03 -7.77 -0.48
CA VAL A 52 -6.78 -7.40 -1.88
C VAL A 52 -7.06 -8.57 -2.81
N ALA A 53 -6.66 -9.81 -2.46
CA ALA A 53 -6.98 -11.00 -3.25
C ALA A 53 -8.48 -11.20 -3.42
N ILE A 54 -9.26 -11.04 -2.34
CA ILE A 54 -10.73 -11.15 -2.36
C ILE A 54 -11.34 -10.04 -3.22
N MET A 55 -10.92 -8.79 -3.01
CA MET A 55 -11.45 -7.65 -3.76
C MET A 55 -11.12 -7.74 -5.25
N ALA A 56 -9.90 -8.14 -5.60
CA ALA A 56 -9.48 -8.32 -6.99
C ALA A 56 -10.29 -9.44 -7.67
N THR A 57 -10.49 -10.56 -6.98
CA THR A 57 -11.33 -11.66 -7.47
C THR A 57 -12.74 -11.21 -7.79
N SER A 58 -13.36 -10.45 -6.87
CA SER A 58 -14.72 -9.95 -7.04
C SER A 58 -14.81 -8.89 -8.15
N ALA A 59 -13.87 -7.94 -8.19
CA ALA A 59 -13.90 -6.83 -9.13
C ALA A 59 -13.61 -7.22 -10.58
N PHE A 60 -12.71 -8.21 -10.78
CA PHE A 60 -12.25 -8.57 -12.13
C PHE A 60 -12.82 -9.90 -12.61
N HIS A 61 -13.61 -10.57 -11.80
CA HIS A 61 -14.23 -11.84 -12.10
C HIS A 61 -13.22 -12.96 -12.46
N SER A 62 -12.02 -12.90 -11.91
CA SER A 62 -10.94 -13.87 -12.10
C SER A 62 -10.32 -14.22 -10.76
N GLN A 63 -10.02 -15.49 -10.53
CA GLN A 63 -9.46 -15.93 -9.26
C GLN A 63 -8.06 -15.33 -9.04
N VAL A 64 -7.89 -14.59 -7.96
CA VAL A 64 -6.62 -14.09 -7.47
C VAL A 64 -6.36 -14.72 -6.11
N LYS A 65 -5.26 -15.47 -5.98
CA LYS A 65 -4.86 -16.09 -4.72
C LYS A 65 -4.01 -15.12 -3.91
N PHE A 66 -3.94 -15.31 -2.59
CA PHE A 66 -3.05 -14.51 -1.75
C PHE A 66 -1.57 -14.63 -2.18
N SER A 67 -1.14 -15.80 -2.65
CA SER A 67 0.20 -16.03 -3.19
C SER A 67 0.53 -15.17 -4.42
N ASP A 68 -0.47 -14.66 -5.11
CA ASP A 68 -0.32 -13.84 -6.31
C ASP A 68 -0.23 -12.34 -5.96
N VAL A 69 -0.43 -11.98 -4.69
CA VAL A 69 -0.40 -10.60 -4.20
C VAL A 69 0.97 -10.30 -3.60
N TYR A 70 1.72 -9.39 -4.21
CA TYR A 70 2.93 -8.86 -3.58
C TYR A 70 2.58 -8.14 -2.29
N THR A 71 3.33 -8.42 -1.21
CA THR A 71 3.04 -7.84 0.11
C THR A 71 4.32 -7.28 0.74
N GLU A 72 4.27 -6.02 1.10
CA GLU A 72 5.29 -5.34 1.90
C GLU A 72 4.62 -4.56 3.02
N GLY A 73 5.08 -4.76 4.25
CA GLY A 73 4.56 -4.11 5.45
C GLY A 73 5.13 -2.72 5.72
N ILE A 74 4.82 -2.20 6.91
CA ILE A 74 5.23 -0.85 7.33
C ILE A 74 6.40 -0.84 8.33
N THR A 75 6.92 -1.99 8.71
CA THR A 75 7.94 -2.13 9.76
C THR A 75 9.27 -1.43 9.44
N LYS A 76 9.53 -1.18 8.15
CA LYS A 76 10.73 -0.48 7.67
C LYS A 76 10.55 1.03 7.55
N ILE A 77 9.33 1.54 7.71
CA ILE A 77 9.04 2.98 7.59
C ILE A 77 9.55 3.70 8.84
N THR A 78 10.37 4.71 8.64
CA THR A 78 10.96 5.50 9.70
C THR A 78 10.35 6.91 9.78
N ALA A 79 10.58 7.60 10.90
CA ALA A 79 10.20 9.02 11.05
C ALA A 79 10.84 9.92 9.98
N ALA A 80 12.06 9.59 9.52
CA ALA A 80 12.71 10.30 8.43
C ALA A 80 11.94 10.18 7.11
N ASP A 81 11.47 8.97 6.75
CA ASP A 81 10.69 8.75 5.54
C ASP A 81 9.38 9.55 5.58
N VAL A 82 8.74 9.61 6.75
CA VAL A 82 7.53 10.42 6.96
C VAL A 82 7.81 11.91 6.80
N ASN A 83 8.95 12.41 7.28
CA ASN A 83 9.34 13.81 7.12
C ASN A 83 9.59 14.16 5.65
N TYR A 84 10.32 13.34 4.91
CA TYR A 84 10.50 13.54 3.47
C TYR A 84 9.16 13.52 2.72
N ALA A 85 8.25 12.61 3.07
CA ALA A 85 6.91 12.61 2.47
C ALA A 85 6.18 13.93 2.73
N LYS A 86 6.26 14.48 3.97
CA LYS A 86 5.66 15.78 4.33
C LYS A 86 6.22 16.93 3.48
N GLU A 87 7.54 17.00 3.34
CA GLU A 87 8.23 18.01 2.54
C GLU A 87 7.87 17.94 1.05
N MET A 88 7.64 16.72 0.56
CA MET A 88 7.19 16.48 -0.81
C MET A 88 5.70 16.73 -1.02
N GLY A 89 4.94 17.12 0.01
CA GLY A 89 3.49 17.31 -0.08
C GLY A 89 2.69 16.01 -0.13
N ASN A 90 3.29 14.90 0.31
CA ASN A 90 2.71 13.57 0.32
C ASN A 90 2.38 13.09 1.74
N VAL A 91 1.67 11.98 1.83
CA VAL A 91 1.49 11.16 3.05
C VAL A 91 1.88 9.72 2.74
N ILE A 92 2.38 8.99 3.72
CA ILE A 92 2.64 7.55 3.58
C ILE A 92 1.42 6.78 4.08
N LYS A 93 0.93 5.85 3.27
CA LYS A 93 -0.15 4.92 3.61
C LYS A 93 0.20 3.51 3.16
N LEU A 94 -0.24 2.48 3.90
CA LEU A 94 -0.22 1.11 3.40
C LEU A 94 -1.41 0.94 2.45
N ILE A 95 -1.12 0.79 1.16
CA ILE A 95 -2.14 0.77 0.12
C ILE A 95 -2.24 -0.61 -0.51
N GLY A 96 -3.44 -1.19 -0.47
CA GLY A 96 -3.79 -2.30 -1.33
C GLY A 96 -4.16 -1.81 -2.72
N ILE A 97 -3.57 -2.41 -3.75
CA ILE A 97 -3.83 -2.09 -5.15
C ILE A 97 -4.28 -3.33 -5.89
N ALA A 98 -5.34 -3.21 -6.68
CA ALA A 98 -5.68 -4.16 -7.71
C ALA A 98 -6.04 -3.38 -8.99
N ARG A 99 -5.44 -3.77 -10.12
CA ARG A 99 -5.69 -3.16 -11.44
C ARG A 99 -5.89 -4.24 -12.47
N ASN A 100 -6.91 -4.10 -13.31
CA ASN A 100 -7.04 -4.90 -14.52
C ASN A 100 -6.39 -4.14 -15.68
N THR A 101 -5.34 -4.71 -16.25
CA THR A 101 -4.57 -4.10 -17.35
C THR A 101 -4.66 -4.97 -18.60
N SER A 102 -4.24 -4.44 -19.75
CA SER A 102 -4.16 -5.22 -20.99
C SER A 102 -3.26 -6.46 -20.89
N ASN A 103 -2.34 -6.50 -19.91
CA ASN A 103 -1.36 -7.56 -19.73
C ASN A 103 -1.65 -8.45 -18.51
N GLY A 104 -2.84 -8.31 -17.92
CA GLY A 104 -3.25 -9.09 -16.75
C GLY A 104 -3.54 -8.24 -15.51
N ILE A 105 -3.88 -8.93 -14.44
CA ILE A 105 -4.21 -8.34 -13.15
C ILE A 105 -2.92 -8.02 -12.39
N GLU A 106 -2.78 -6.78 -11.95
CA GLU A 106 -1.78 -6.35 -10.98
C GLU A 106 -2.43 -6.36 -9.59
N ALA A 107 -1.81 -7.03 -8.62
CA ALA A 107 -2.27 -7.05 -7.23
C ALA A 107 -1.10 -6.89 -6.27
N GLY A 108 -1.20 -5.98 -5.32
CA GLY A 108 -0.15 -5.76 -4.34
C GLY A 108 -0.59 -4.93 -3.14
N VAL A 109 0.20 -5.03 -2.06
CA VAL A 109 0.07 -4.24 -0.84
C VAL A 109 1.47 -3.75 -0.45
N TYR A 110 1.64 -2.46 -0.40
CA TYR A 110 2.92 -1.87 0.01
C TYR A 110 2.74 -0.42 0.49
N PRO A 111 3.69 0.11 1.27
CA PRO A 111 3.70 1.51 1.64
C PRO A 111 3.83 2.40 0.41
N MET A 112 2.97 3.39 0.31
CA MET A 112 3.00 4.35 -0.81
C MET A 112 3.00 5.79 -0.28
N MET A 113 3.80 6.63 -0.93
CA MET A 113 3.66 8.07 -0.84
C MET A 113 2.56 8.52 -1.79
N ILE A 114 1.47 9.04 -1.23
CA ILE A 114 0.33 9.56 -2.00
C ILE A 114 0.20 11.06 -1.80
N ASP A 115 -0.16 11.78 -2.87
CA ASP A 115 -0.39 13.23 -2.82
C ASP A 115 -1.45 13.57 -1.77
N LYS A 116 -1.23 14.62 -0.97
CA LYS A 116 -2.18 15.10 0.04
C LYS A 116 -3.55 15.46 -0.52
N LYS A 117 -3.64 15.73 -1.84
CA LYS A 117 -4.91 15.99 -2.53
C LYS A 117 -5.69 14.72 -2.88
N HIS A 118 -5.06 13.55 -2.84
CA HIS A 118 -5.74 12.30 -3.15
C HIS A 118 -6.76 11.96 -2.03
N PRO A 119 -7.99 11.50 -2.34
CA PRO A 119 -9.00 11.20 -1.32
C PRO A 119 -8.52 10.24 -0.22
N LEU A 120 -7.73 9.22 -0.56
CA LEU A 120 -7.17 8.28 0.43
C LEU A 120 -6.19 8.95 1.42
N ALA A 121 -5.60 10.09 1.08
CA ALA A 121 -4.70 10.81 1.98
C ALA A 121 -5.41 11.35 3.23
N THR A 122 -6.71 11.60 3.13
CA THR A 122 -7.54 12.15 4.21
C THR A 122 -8.05 11.07 5.18
N VAL A 123 -7.86 9.81 4.87
CA VAL A 123 -8.29 8.68 5.72
C VAL A 123 -7.34 8.54 6.90
N ARG A 124 -7.82 8.84 8.10
CA ARG A 124 -7.03 8.93 9.33
C ARG A 124 -7.37 7.82 10.31
N ASP A 125 -6.53 7.70 11.33
CA ASP A 125 -6.71 6.78 12.45
C ASP A 125 -6.99 5.36 11.98
N SER A 126 -7.89 4.64 12.63
CA SER A 126 -8.26 3.26 12.30
C SER A 126 -9.32 3.13 11.19
N PHE A 127 -9.62 4.22 10.48
CA PHE A 127 -10.59 4.17 9.39
C PHE A 127 -10.02 3.49 8.15
N ASN A 128 -10.91 2.84 7.42
CA ASN A 128 -10.64 2.19 6.14
C ASN A 128 -11.32 2.94 5.00
N ALA A 129 -10.78 2.80 3.80
CA ALA A 129 -11.43 3.28 2.59
C ALA A 129 -11.02 2.45 1.38
N VAL A 130 -11.98 2.22 0.48
CA VAL A 130 -11.74 1.61 -0.83
C VAL A 130 -12.09 2.64 -1.90
N PHE A 131 -11.09 3.00 -2.69
CA PHE A 131 -11.23 3.91 -3.81
C PHE A 131 -11.27 3.10 -5.11
N VAL A 132 -12.35 3.25 -5.85
CA VAL A 132 -12.62 2.50 -7.08
C VAL A 132 -12.72 3.48 -8.24
N HIS A 133 -11.94 3.22 -9.28
CA HIS A 133 -12.09 3.88 -10.58
C HIS A 133 -12.85 2.95 -11.52
N GLY A 134 -14.07 3.32 -11.83
CA GLY A 134 -14.94 2.55 -12.74
C GLY A 134 -15.06 3.23 -14.11
N ASP A 135 -15.17 2.41 -15.14
CA ASP A 135 -15.19 2.83 -16.54
C ASP A 135 -16.33 3.83 -16.85
N ALA A 136 -17.51 3.55 -16.30
CA ALA A 136 -18.69 4.37 -16.55
C ALA A 136 -18.97 5.40 -15.44
N VAL A 137 -18.67 5.05 -14.17
CA VAL A 137 -19.00 5.89 -13.02
C VAL A 137 -17.86 6.84 -12.61
N GLY A 138 -16.63 6.57 -13.10
CA GLY A 138 -15.45 7.31 -12.69
C GLY A 138 -15.03 6.95 -11.25
N ASP A 139 -14.57 7.95 -10.50
CA ASP A 139 -14.01 7.77 -9.17
C ASP A 139 -15.10 7.70 -8.10
N THR A 140 -15.07 6.63 -7.31
CA THR A 140 -15.92 6.43 -6.14
C THR A 140 -15.09 6.02 -4.94
N MET A 141 -15.50 6.38 -3.73
CA MET A 141 -14.83 5.98 -2.51
C MET A 141 -15.85 5.51 -1.47
N PHE A 142 -15.58 4.34 -0.90
CA PHE A 142 -16.28 3.80 0.26
C PHE A 142 -15.40 4.02 1.49
N TYR A 143 -15.92 4.71 2.49
CA TYR A 143 -15.18 5.09 3.69
C TYR A 143 -15.96 4.69 4.93
N GLY A 144 -15.28 4.15 5.92
CA GLY A 144 -15.91 3.77 7.19
C GLY A 144 -14.98 2.98 8.12
N ARG A 145 -15.57 2.43 9.17
CA ARG A 145 -14.86 1.53 10.08
C ARG A 145 -14.77 0.13 9.48
N GLY A 146 -13.55 -0.41 9.38
CA GLY A 146 -13.31 -1.76 8.86
C GLY A 146 -13.37 -2.86 9.93
N ALA A 147 -13.30 -2.49 11.22
CA ALA A 147 -13.33 -3.39 12.36
C ALA A 147 -14.01 -2.74 13.56
N GLY A 148 -14.24 -3.53 14.61
CA GLY A 148 -14.89 -3.12 15.85
C GLY A 148 -16.20 -3.89 16.10
N GLU A 149 -16.63 -3.96 17.34
CA GLU A 149 -17.80 -4.74 17.77
C GLU A 149 -19.07 -4.39 16.99
N LEU A 150 -19.47 -3.14 17.02
CA LEU A 150 -20.71 -2.68 16.36
C LEU A 150 -20.64 -2.73 14.82
N PRO A 151 -19.56 -2.28 14.15
CA PRO A 151 -19.44 -2.40 12.70
C PRO A 151 -19.49 -3.85 12.21
N THR A 152 -18.79 -4.77 12.91
CA THR A 152 -18.79 -6.19 12.58
C THR A 152 -20.16 -6.81 12.79
N SER A 153 -20.80 -6.54 13.94
CA SER A 153 -22.16 -7.02 14.23
C SER A 153 -23.16 -6.52 13.19
N SER A 154 -23.06 -5.25 12.77
CA SER A 154 -23.94 -4.68 11.75
C SER A 154 -23.79 -5.39 10.40
N ALA A 155 -22.57 -5.73 9.98
CA ALA A 155 -22.31 -6.46 8.75
C ALA A 155 -22.89 -7.88 8.81
N VAL A 156 -22.63 -8.62 9.90
CA VAL A 156 -23.15 -9.98 10.11
C VAL A 156 -24.69 -10.00 10.09
N VAL A 157 -25.32 -9.09 10.83
CA VAL A 157 -26.80 -9.01 10.87
C VAL A 157 -27.37 -8.65 9.49
N GLY A 158 -26.70 -7.76 8.75
CA GLY A 158 -27.11 -7.42 7.38
C GLY A 158 -27.11 -8.64 6.46
N ASP A 159 -26.05 -9.46 6.50
CA ASP A 159 -25.94 -10.69 5.72
C ASP A 159 -27.00 -11.73 6.14
N VAL A 160 -27.23 -11.91 7.46
CA VAL A 160 -28.27 -12.81 7.98
C VAL A 160 -29.66 -12.37 7.47
N MET A 161 -29.94 -11.07 7.46
CA MET A 161 -31.20 -10.54 6.94
C MET A 161 -31.37 -10.81 5.44
N ASP A 162 -30.30 -10.64 4.64
CA ASP A 162 -30.38 -10.90 3.20
C ASP A 162 -30.57 -12.40 2.91
N VAL A 163 -29.82 -13.26 3.59
CA VAL A 163 -29.98 -14.71 3.48
C VAL A 163 -31.38 -15.16 3.88
N THR A 164 -31.93 -14.60 4.97
CA THR A 164 -33.30 -14.92 5.42
C THR A 164 -34.34 -14.54 4.36
N ARG A 165 -34.23 -13.33 3.76
CA ARG A 165 -35.12 -12.93 2.66
C ARG A 165 -35.04 -13.87 1.47
N ASN A 166 -33.79 -14.29 1.08
CA ASN A 166 -33.59 -15.22 -0.02
C ASN A 166 -34.25 -16.58 0.24
N ILE A 167 -34.19 -17.08 1.48
CA ILE A 167 -34.84 -18.33 1.87
C ILE A 167 -36.37 -18.19 1.81
N VAL A 168 -36.92 -17.13 2.45
CA VAL A 168 -38.38 -16.89 2.52
C VAL A 168 -38.99 -16.77 1.11
N TRP A 169 -38.29 -16.12 0.20
CA TRP A 169 -38.79 -15.90 -1.17
C TRP A 169 -38.33 -16.96 -2.16
N ASN A 170 -37.66 -18.02 -1.68
CA ASN A 170 -37.14 -19.12 -2.50
C ASN A 170 -36.27 -18.62 -3.69
N CYS A 171 -35.43 -17.63 -3.45
CA CYS A 171 -34.51 -17.04 -4.45
C CYS A 171 -33.04 -17.19 -4.05
N THR A 172 -32.66 -18.40 -3.65
CA THR A 172 -31.27 -18.75 -3.32
C THR A 172 -30.42 -18.83 -4.59
N GLY A 173 -29.11 -18.64 -4.45
CA GLY A 173 -28.17 -18.71 -5.58
C GLY A 173 -28.27 -17.52 -6.54
N ARG A 174 -28.84 -16.42 -6.11
CA ARG A 174 -29.02 -15.18 -6.90
C ARG A 174 -27.68 -14.60 -7.40
N ILE A 175 -26.64 -14.73 -6.61
CA ILE A 175 -25.27 -14.37 -6.99
C ILE A 175 -24.46 -15.65 -7.05
N GLY A 176 -24.05 -16.02 -8.27
CA GLY A 176 -23.18 -17.19 -8.49
C GLY A 176 -21.72 -16.88 -8.14
N TRP A 177 -20.85 -17.86 -8.44
CA TRP A 177 -19.42 -17.67 -8.31
C TRP A 177 -18.94 -16.50 -9.19
N SER A 178 -18.29 -15.51 -8.59
CA SER A 178 -17.92 -14.29 -9.30
C SER A 178 -16.69 -14.44 -10.21
N ALA A 179 -15.83 -15.43 -9.96
CA ALA A 179 -14.60 -15.65 -10.74
C ALA A 179 -14.85 -16.60 -11.92
N TYR A 180 -15.49 -16.11 -12.96
CA TYR A 180 -15.80 -16.88 -14.18
C TYR A 180 -14.86 -16.58 -15.36
N LYS A 181 -13.87 -15.71 -15.16
CA LYS A 181 -12.83 -15.39 -16.14
C LYS A 181 -11.49 -16.01 -15.71
N GLU A 182 -10.62 -16.25 -16.66
CA GLU A 182 -9.24 -16.67 -16.45
C GLU A 182 -8.31 -15.58 -17.01
N LEU A 183 -8.08 -14.54 -16.21
CA LEU A 183 -7.15 -13.48 -16.56
C LEU A 183 -5.76 -13.82 -16.01
N PRO A 184 -4.69 -13.56 -16.75
CA PRO A 184 -3.34 -13.75 -16.24
C PRO A 184 -3.07 -12.80 -15.06
N ILE A 185 -2.29 -13.27 -14.10
CA ILE A 185 -1.78 -12.46 -13.02
C ILE A 185 -0.39 -11.97 -13.42
N LYS A 186 -0.16 -10.68 -13.32
CA LYS A 186 1.11 -10.08 -13.65
C LYS A 186 2.08 -10.20 -12.49
N GLU A 187 3.28 -10.69 -12.76
CA GLU A 187 4.34 -10.72 -11.74
C GLU A 187 4.71 -9.31 -11.28
N PHE A 188 4.98 -9.17 -9.98
CA PHE A 188 5.28 -7.86 -9.40
C PHE A 188 6.53 -7.22 -10.03
N ALA A 189 7.51 -8.02 -10.40
CA ALA A 189 8.70 -7.57 -11.12
C ALA A 189 8.39 -6.76 -12.38
N ASP A 190 7.28 -7.06 -13.05
CA ASP A 190 6.82 -6.36 -14.27
C ASP A 190 5.92 -5.15 -14.00
N VAL A 191 5.53 -4.91 -12.74
CA VAL A 191 4.69 -3.76 -12.37
C VAL A 191 5.53 -2.48 -12.46
N LYS A 192 4.92 -1.44 -13.04
CA LYS A 192 5.56 -0.11 -13.13
C LYS A 192 5.11 0.77 -11.98
N ASN A 193 6.07 1.22 -11.17
CA ASN A 193 5.85 2.17 -10.09
C ASN A 193 6.88 3.31 -10.14
N ARG A 194 6.58 4.39 -9.43
CA ARG A 194 7.56 5.39 -9.02
C ARG A 194 8.10 4.99 -7.65
N PHE A 195 9.40 5.12 -7.47
CA PHE A 195 10.05 4.69 -6.25
C PHE A 195 10.64 5.87 -5.51
N PHE A 196 10.56 5.80 -4.20
CA PHE A 196 11.29 6.63 -3.26
C PHE A 196 12.38 5.77 -2.64
N ILE A 197 13.61 6.23 -2.77
CA ILE A 197 14.79 5.49 -2.32
C ILE A 197 15.60 6.40 -1.42
N ARG A 198 15.82 5.98 -0.19
CA ARG A 198 16.70 6.66 0.75
C ARG A 198 17.90 5.80 1.03
N MET A 199 19.08 6.35 0.83
CA MET A 199 20.35 5.64 1.01
C MET A 199 21.38 6.49 1.75
N GLN A 200 22.25 5.83 2.49
CA GLN A 200 23.42 6.46 3.10
C GLN A 200 24.64 6.17 2.26
N VAL A 201 25.31 7.20 1.79
CA VAL A 201 26.45 7.14 0.88
C VAL A 201 27.65 7.85 1.47
N SER A 202 28.86 7.58 0.97
CA SER A 202 30.05 8.37 1.31
C SER A 202 29.88 9.81 0.79
N ASN A 203 30.33 10.78 1.58
CA ASN A 203 30.27 12.19 1.19
C ASN A 203 31.53 12.58 0.42
N GLU A 204 31.73 11.98 -0.75
CA GLU A 204 32.90 12.21 -1.61
C GLU A 204 32.47 12.72 -3.00
N PRO A 205 33.31 13.53 -3.64
CA PRO A 205 33.07 13.94 -5.03
C PRO A 205 32.94 12.73 -5.96
N GLY A 206 31.91 12.75 -6.81
CA GLY A 206 31.67 11.69 -7.80
C GLY A 206 30.68 10.60 -7.38
N VAL A 207 30.35 10.45 -6.09
CA VAL A 207 29.43 9.41 -5.60
C VAL A 207 28.06 9.55 -6.25
N LEU A 208 27.46 10.75 -6.27
CA LEU A 208 26.18 10.97 -6.95
C LEU A 208 26.25 10.65 -8.44
N ALA A 209 27.34 10.97 -9.09
CA ALA A 209 27.52 10.65 -10.52
C ALA A 209 27.59 9.14 -10.76
N ALA A 210 28.26 8.38 -9.89
CA ALA A 210 28.33 6.93 -9.96
C ALA A 210 26.94 6.30 -9.79
N ILE A 211 26.19 6.75 -8.78
CA ILE A 211 24.80 6.28 -8.54
C ILE A 211 23.91 6.60 -9.74
N ALA A 212 23.96 7.82 -10.25
CA ALA A 212 23.14 8.22 -11.40
C ALA A 212 23.51 7.43 -12.67
N LYS A 213 24.78 7.05 -12.83
CA LYS A 213 25.23 6.19 -13.93
C LYS A 213 24.60 4.79 -13.82
N VAL A 214 24.68 4.13 -12.66
CA VAL A 214 24.07 2.81 -12.44
C VAL A 214 22.58 2.84 -12.72
N PHE A 215 21.85 3.84 -12.21
CA PHE A 215 20.42 3.98 -12.52
C PHE A 215 20.17 4.16 -14.02
N GLY A 216 20.97 4.95 -14.72
CA GLY A 216 20.87 5.12 -16.17
C GLY A 216 21.12 3.82 -16.95
N ASP A 217 22.15 3.06 -16.56
CA ASP A 217 22.50 1.78 -17.18
C ASP A 217 21.37 0.75 -17.03
N HIS A 218 20.64 0.77 -15.89
CA HIS A 218 19.46 -0.05 -15.62
C HIS A 218 18.14 0.58 -16.08
N LYS A 219 18.15 1.66 -16.86
CA LYS A 219 16.96 2.34 -17.40
C LYS A 219 16.04 2.92 -16.32
N VAL A 220 16.59 3.24 -15.17
CA VAL A 220 15.88 3.94 -14.08
C VAL A 220 16.10 5.44 -14.24
N SER A 221 15.06 6.18 -14.58
CA SER A 221 15.11 7.65 -14.73
C SER A 221 14.88 8.33 -13.39
N ILE A 222 15.74 9.25 -13.02
CA ILE A 222 15.68 10.03 -11.78
C ILE A 222 14.83 11.29 -12.03
N GLU A 223 13.78 11.51 -11.26
CA GLU A 223 12.95 12.73 -11.30
C GLU A 223 13.34 13.74 -10.21
N ARG A 224 13.80 13.24 -9.07
CA ARG A 224 14.15 14.10 -7.93
C ARG A 224 15.35 13.55 -7.19
N VAL A 225 16.22 14.46 -6.76
CA VAL A 225 17.34 14.16 -5.84
C VAL A 225 17.30 15.18 -4.72
N ILE A 226 17.35 14.69 -3.48
CA ILE A 226 17.54 15.52 -2.29
C ILE A 226 18.77 14.98 -1.58
N GLN A 227 19.72 15.85 -1.30
CA GLN A 227 20.91 15.54 -0.50
C GLN A 227 20.92 16.47 0.68
N GLU A 228 20.78 15.91 1.88
CA GLU A 228 20.96 16.69 3.09
C GLU A 228 22.46 16.89 3.42
N GLN A 229 22.73 17.97 4.16
CA GLN A 229 24.10 18.26 4.59
C GLN A 229 24.65 17.09 5.43
N ALA A 230 25.78 16.59 5.02
CA ALA A 230 26.46 15.49 5.71
C ALA A 230 26.75 15.86 7.18
N LYS A 231 26.27 15.04 8.08
CA LYS A 231 26.75 15.03 9.46
C LYS A 231 27.87 13.99 9.55
N ALA A 232 29.13 14.39 9.25
CA ALA A 232 30.30 13.53 9.20
C ALA A 232 30.64 12.95 7.79
N ALA A 233 31.29 11.79 7.73
CA ALA A 233 31.77 11.16 6.50
C ALA A 233 30.69 10.56 5.59
N LYS A 234 29.44 10.52 6.04
CA LYS A 234 28.30 9.98 5.29
C LYS A 234 27.26 11.06 4.99
N ALA A 235 26.73 11.03 3.78
CA ALA A 235 25.59 11.85 3.36
C ALA A 235 24.34 10.97 3.20
N GLU A 236 23.18 11.52 3.53
CA GLU A 236 21.91 10.89 3.19
C GLU A 236 21.44 11.42 1.83
N LEU A 237 21.16 10.50 0.92
CA LEU A 237 20.69 10.78 -0.42
C LEU A 237 19.29 10.19 -0.59
N VAL A 238 18.36 11.03 -1.04
CA VAL A 238 17.00 10.63 -1.36
C VAL A 238 16.76 10.81 -2.85
N ILE A 239 16.30 9.76 -3.49
CA ILE A 239 16.03 9.71 -4.92
C ILE A 239 14.57 9.34 -5.16
N GLY A 240 13.89 10.16 -5.96
CA GLY A 240 12.58 9.83 -6.54
C GLY A 240 12.76 9.46 -8.02
N THR A 241 12.17 8.35 -8.45
CA THR A 241 12.26 7.87 -9.83
C THR A 241 11.01 8.19 -10.64
N SER A 242 11.14 8.26 -11.97
CA SER A 242 10.02 8.10 -12.89
C SER A 242 9.42 6.70 -12.78
N ALA A 243 8.25 6.49 -13.39
CA ALA A 243 7.63 5.16 -13.42
C ALA A 243 8.51 4.17 -14.20
N VAL A 244 9.00 3.16 -13.50
CA VAL A 244 9.89 2.11 -14.01
C VAL A 244 9.42 0.75 -13.52
N LYS A 245 9.75 -0.32 -14.23
CA LYS A 245 9.46 -1.68 -13.77
C LYS A 245 10.31 -2.03 -12.55
N GLU A 246 9.70 -2.77 -11.62
CA GLU A 246 10.34 -3.19 -10.37
C GLU A 246 11.69 -3.86 -10.60
N TYR A 247 11.79 -4.81 -11.54
CA TYR A 247 13.03 -5.54 -11.77
C TYR A 247 14.20 -4.63 -12.19
N HIS A 248 13.96 -3.58 -12.97
CA HIS A 248 15.02 -2.62 -13.33
C HIS A 248 15.57 -1.88 -12.12
N LEU A 249 14.69 -1.54 -11.17
CA LEU A 249 15.11 -0.92 -9.92
C LEU A 249 15.90 -1.89 -9.06
N GLN A 250 15.42 -3.12 -8.90
CA GLN A 250 16.08 -4.13 -8.07
C GLN A 250 17.49 -4.46 -8.60
N ASP A 251 17.64 -4.62 -9.92
CA ASP A 251 18.94 -4.83 -10.58
C ASP A 251 19.91 -3.65 -10.29
N ALA A 252 19.41 -2.40 -10.38
CA ALA A 252 20.21 -1.22 -10.06
C ALA A 252 20.61 -1.16 -8.57
N LEU A 253 19.69 -1.52 -7.67
CA LEU A 253 19.98 -1.52 -6.22
C LEU A 253 20.95 -2.65 -5.83
N GLU A 254 20.94 -3.77 -6.54
CA GLU A 254 21.94 -4.84 -6.32
C GLU A 254 23.35 -4.41 -6.73
N GLU A 255 23.48 -3.69 -7.84
CA GLU A 255 24.77 -3.16 -8.28
C GLU A 255 25.32 -2.05 -7.36
N LEU A 256 24.43 -1.34 -6.65
CA LEU A 256 24.80 -0.25 -5.73
C LEU A 256 25.20 -0.74 -4.33
N LYS A 257 25.02 -2.01 -3.97
CA LYS A 257 25.40 -2.60 -2.68
C LYS A 257 26.88 -2.89 -2.62
#